data_3aa49d78b37b45e94cb76a56154bfd96
#
_entry.id   3aa49d78b37b45e94cb76a56154bfd96
#
_cell.length_a   1.000
_cell.length_b   1.000
_cell.length_c   1.000
_cell.angle_alpha   90.00
_cell.angle_beta   90.00
_cell.angle_gamma   90.00
#
_symmetry.space_group_name_H-M   'P 1'
#
loop_
_entity.id
_entity.type
_entity.pdbx_description
1 polymer ?
#
loop_
_entity_poly.entity_id
_entity_poly.type
_entity_poly.pdbx_seq_one_letter_code
_entity_poly.pdbx_strand_id
1 'polypeptide(L)'
;MQRYIDLRSDTVTKPSPEMRKFMMEAEVGDDVFGEDPTVNKLQDMVAEILGKESALFVPSGVMGNQTSIKAHTEPGDEVIVEAESHIMNYETAAPSMLSGVQLYPIQGKHGVITLEQIKKAIRPKAYYMPRTRLICLENTHNRAGGTIFPLEEIKRIREFALENGIKMHLDGARLWNACVATGISPKEYAQYFDSVLVCLSKGLGAPVGSVVAGDREFIEKVRRYRKIFGGGMRQVGILAXXXXSSWNLCDQT
;
A
#
# COMPACT_ATOMS: atom_id res chain seq x y z
N MET A 1 -3.08 -30.22 -22.52
CA MET A 1 -2.50 -28.86 -22.41
C MET A 1 -1.11 -28.94 -21.78
N GLN A 2 -0.11 -28.36 -22.43
CA GLN A 2 1.25 -28.38 -21.93
C GLN A 2 1.30 -27.50 -20.64
N ARG A 3 1.67 -28.12 -19.52
CA ARG A 3 1.81 -27.40 -18.23
C ARG A 3 3.19 -26.75 -18.23
N TYR A 4 3.25 -25.41 -18.30
CA TYR A 4 4.50 -24.69 -18.16
C TYR A 4 4.53 -23.94 -16.81
N ILE A 5 5.72 -23.77 -16.29
CA ILE A 5 5.94 -23.04 -15.04
C ILE A 5 6.10 -21.55 -15.39
N ASP A 6 5.23 -20.71 -14.88
CA ASP A 6 5.22 -19.27 -15.18
C ASP A 6 5.93 -18.51 -14.04
N LEU A 7 7.10 -17.97 -14.33
CA LEU A 7 7.91 -17.24 -13.36
C LEU A 7 7.96 -15.73 -13.65
N ARG A 8 7.02 -15.21 -14.45
CA ARG A 8 7.00 -13.78 -14.80
C ARG A 8 6.78 -12.86 -13.60
N SER A 9 5.84 -13.22 -12.72
CA SER A 9 5.43 -12.36 -11.63
C SER A 9 4.50 -13.12 -10.69
N ASP A 10 4.50 -12.76 -9.41
CA ASP A 10 3.53 -13.27 -8.44
C ASP A 10 2.10 -12.78 -8.72
N THR A 11 1.94 -11.83 -9.64
CA THR A 11 0.60 -11.35 -10.07
C THR A 11 -0.14 -12.34 -10.96
N VAL A 12 0.51 -13.42 -11.42
CA VAL A 12 -0.17 -14.45 -12.23
C VAL A 12 -0.83 -15.55 -11.36
N THR A 13 -0.73 -15.44 -10.04
CA THR A 13 -1.43 -16.32 -9.09
C THR A 13 -2.93 -16.29 -9.36
N LYS A 14 -3.59 -17.42 -9.05
CA LYS A 14 -5.03 -17.57 -9.25
C LYS A 14 -5.66 -17.99 -7.93
N PRO A 15 -6.90 -17.56 -7.66
CA PRO A 15 -7.56 -18.01 -6.43
C PRO A 15 -7.76 -19.54 -6.43
N SER A 16 -7.51 -20.14 -5.27
CA SER A 16 -7.67 -21.58 -5.09
C SER A 16 -9.15 -21.98 -5.20
N PRO A 17 -9.45 -23.29 -5.37
CA PRO A 17 -10.85 -23.74 -5.34
C PRO A 17 -11.57 -23.34 -4.05
N GLU A 18 -10.90 -23.40 -2.91
CA GLU A 18 -11.46 -23.01 -1.61
C GLU A 18 -11.78 -21.51 -1.57
N MET A 19 -10.85 -20.68 -2.04
CA MET A 19 -11.08 -19.23 -2.15
C MET A 19 -12.29 -18.93 -3.03
N ARG A 20 -12.41 -19.61 -4.18
CA ARG A 20 -13.56 -19.45 -5.10
C ARG A 20 -14.87 -19.83 -4.42
N LYS A 21 -14.87 -20.89 -3.59
CA LYS A 21 -16.04 -21.30 -2.81
C LYS A 21 -16.43 -20.21 -1.81
N PHE A 22 -15.46 -19.68 -1.05
CA PHE A 22 -15.73 -18.59 -0.11
C PHE A 22 -16.30 -17.35 -0.81
N MET A 23 -15.75 -17.01 -1.99
CA MET A 23 -16.28 -15.88 -2.79
C MET A 23 -17.75 -16.10 -3.17
N MET A 24 -18.08 -17.32 -3.58
CA MET A 24 -19.45 -17.68 -3.97
C MET A 24 -20.42 -17.60 -2.79
N GLU A 25 -19.95 -17.91 -1.59
CA GLU A 25 -20.76 -17.97 -0.36
C GLU A 25 -20.71 -16.67 0.45
N ALA A 26 -20.00 -15.64 -0.03
CA ALA A 26 -19.80 -14.40 0.70
C ALA A 26 -21.13 -13.69 1.00
N GLU A 27 -21.35 -13.34 2.26
CA GLU A 27 -22.43 -12.45 2.64
C GLU A 27 -22.10 -11.05 2.16
N VAL A 28 -23.03 -10.38 1.48
CA VAL A 28 -22.77 -9.10 0.86
C VAL A 28 -23.84 -8.05 1.20
N GLY A 29 -23.45 -6.79 1.10
CA GLY A 29 -24.32 -5.64 1.23
C GLY A 29 -23.73 -4.48 0.43
N ASP A 30 -24.31 -3.29 0.54
CA ASP A 30 -23.81 -2.14 -0.23
C ASP A 30 -22.67 -1.45 0.53
N ASP A 31 -21.43 -1.55 0.00
CA ASP A 31 -20.24 -0.92 0.60
C ASP A 31 -20.33 0.61 0.64
N VAL A 32 -21.12 1.22 -0.25
CA VAL A 32 -21.30 2.68 -0.23
C VAL A 32 -21.99 3.12 1.07
N PHE A 33 -22.92 2.29 1.58
CA PHE A 33 -23.61 2.55 2.85
C PHE A 33 -22.91 1.89 4.05
N GLY A 34 -21.78 1.18 3.81
CA GLY A 34 -21.05 0.46 4.86
C GLY A 34 -21.76 -0.80 5.32
N GLU A 35 -22.61 -1.37 4.48
CA GLU A 35 -23.47 -2.50 4.84
C GLU A 35 -22.93 -3.87 4.40
N ASP A 36 -21.78 -3.92 3.70
CA ASP A 36 -21.19 -5.20 3.26
C ASP A 36 -20.37 -5.81 4.41
N PRO A 37 -20.88 -6.87 5.06
CA PRO A 37 -20.21 -7.40 6.25
C PRO A 37 -18.87 -8.05 5.94
N THR A 38 -18.72 -8.61 4.75
CA THR A 38 -17.48 -9.30 4.35
C THR A 38 -16.34 -8.31 4.15
N VAL A 39 -16.58 -7.20 3.43
CA VAL A 39 -15.52 -6.20 3.24
C VAL A 39 -15.23 -5.46 4.55
N ASN A 40 -16.24 -5.21 5.37
CA ASN A 40 -16.04 -4.58 6.69
C ASN A 40 -15.10 -5.44 7.54
N LYS A 41 -15.38 -6.74 7.62
CA LYS A 41 -14.53 -7.70 8.36
C LYS A 41 -13.10 -7.71 7.84
N LEU A 42 -12.90 -7.71 6.52
CA LEU A 42 -11.56 -7.66 5.93
C LEU A 42 -10.83 -6.39 6.33
N GLN A 43 -11.50 -5.25 6.28
CA GLN A 43 -10.93 -3.95 6.65
C GLN A 43 -10.50 -3.94 8.12
N ASP A 44 -11.36 -4.42 9.02
CA ASP A 44 -11.06 -4.51 10.45
C ASP A 44 -9.86 -5.43 10.72
N MET A 45 -9.83 -6.61 10.09
CA MET A 45 -8.70 -7.56 10.21
C MET A 45 -7.38 -6.93 9.78
N VAL A 46 -7.35 -6.27 8.61
CA VAL A 46 -6.11 -5.67 8.10
C VAL A 46 -5.68 -4.50 9.00
N ALA A 47 -6.62 -3.70 9.49
CA ALA A 47 -6.31 -2.62 10.44
C ALA A 47 -5.65 -3.20 11.70
N GLU A 48 -6.21 -4.27 12.26
CA GLU A 48 -5.67 -4.94 13.45
C GLU A 48 -4.26 -5.49 13.21
N ILE A 49 -4.07 -6.22 12.11
CA ILE A 49 -2.78 -6.83 11.75
C ILE A 49 -1.69 -5.77 11.56
N LEU A 50 -2.05 -4.63 10.96
CA LEU A 50 -1.10 -3.52 10.75
C LEU A 50 -1.00 -2.60 11.97
N GLY A 51 -1.84 -2.78 12.99
CA GLY A 51 -1.87 -1.90 14.17
C GLY A 51 -2.31 -0.48 13.83
N LYS A 52 -3.24 -0.34 12.87
CA LYS A 52 -3.78 0.97 12.46
C LYS A 52 -5.22 1.12 12.95
N GLU A 53 -5.69 2.37 13.04
CA GLU A 53 -7.04 2.66 13.52
C GLU A 53 -8.13 2.21 12.57
N SER A 54 -7.84 2.22 11.28
CA SER A 54 -8.83 1.94 10.25
C SER A 54 -8.16 1.50 8.96
N ALA A 55 -8.92 0.82 8.10
CA ALA A 55 -8.44 0.41 6.79
C ALA A 55 -9.58 0.47 5.77
N LEU A 56 -9.23 0.51 4.48
CA LEU A 56 -10.19 0.60 3.40
C LEU A 56 -9.76 -0.28 2.23
N PHE A 57 -10.67 -1.13 1.77
CA PHE A 57 -10.47 -1.94 0.57
C PHE A 57 -10.49 -1.06 -0.69
N VAL A 58 -9.54 -1.31 -1.59
CA VAL A 58 -9.45 -0.64 -2.90
C VAL A 58 -9.23 -1.69 -4.00
N PRO A 59 -9.72 -1.45 -5.24
CA PRO A 59 -9.61 -2.43 -6.32
C PRO A 59 -8.18 -2.85 -6.67
N SER A 60 -7.20 -1.98 -6.49
CA SER A 60 -5.82 -2.25 -6.93
C SER A 60 -4.79 -1.54 -6.04
N GLY A 61 -3.55 -2.03 -6.08
CA GLY A 61 -2.42 -1.36 -5.42
C GLY A 61 -2.22 0.06 -5.93
N VAL A 62 -2.34 0.26 -7.25
CA VAL A 62 -2.22 1.59 -7.84
C VAL A 62 -3.24 2.55 -7.23
N MET A 63 -4.50 2.13 -7.11
CA MET A 63 -5.51 2.99 -6.48
C MET A 63 -5.16 3.26 -5.01
N GLY A 64 -4.63 2.28 -4.30
CA GLY A 64 -4.19 2.47 -2.92
C GLY A 64 -3.08 3.51 -2.79
N ASN A 65 -2.04 3.41 -3.60
CA ASN A 65 -0.96 4.40 -3.63
C ASN A 65 -1.50 5.79 -4.00
N GLN A 66 -2.32 5.88 -5.06
CA GLN A 66 -2.78 7.18 -5.56
C GLN A 66 -3.75 7.87 -4.59
N THR A 67 -4.64 7.11 -3.93
CA THR A 67 -5.52 7.70 -2.92
C THR A 67 -4.73 8.13 -1.68
N SER A 68 -3.69 7.38 -1.33
CA SER A 68 -2.82 7.72 -0.18
C SER A 68 -2.00 8.99 -0.47
N ILE A 69 -1.38 9.07 -1.64
CA ILE A 69 -0.62 10.26 -2.03
C ILE A 69 -1.57 11.48 -2.02
N LYS A 70 -2.73 11.34 -2.65
CA LYS A 70 -3.73 12.42 -2.71
C LYS A 70 -4.21 12.86 -1.32
N ALA A 71 -4.35 11.92 -0.38
CA ALA A 71 -4.83 12.22 0.96
C ALA A 71 -3.76 12.94 1.83
N HIS A 72 -2.48 12.74 1.52
CA HIS A 72 -1.37 13.35 2.26
C HIS A 72 -0.86 14.66 1.67
N THR A 73 -1.25 15.00 0.43
CA THR A 73 -0.63 16.11 -0.31
C THR A 73 -1.66 17.06 -0.90
N GLU A 74 -1.17 18.24 -1.30
CA GLU A 74 -1.91 19.23 -2.07
C GLU A 74 -1.20 19.44 -3.41
N PRO A 75 -1.91 19.94 -4.45
CA PRO A 75 -1.24 20.26 -5.71
C PRO A 75 -0.07 21.22 -5.50
N GLY A 76 1.07 20.91 -6.11
CA GLY A 76 2.32 21.67 -5.96
C GLY A 76 3.25 21.13 -4.88
N ASP A 77 2.80 20.18 -4.06
CA ASP A 77 3.68 19.50 -3.10
C ASP A 77 4.67 18.57 -3.81
N GLU A 78 5.76 18.27 -3.11
CA GLU A 78 6.79 17.33 -3.59
C GLU A 78 6.74 16.04 -2.76
N VAL A 79 6.85 14.90 -3.46
CA VAL A 79 6.85 13.56 -2.87
C VAL A 79 8.19 12.89 -3.19
N ILE A 80 8.92 12.51 -2.16
CA ILE A 80 10.18 11.75 -2.33
C ILE A 80 9.86 10.28 -2.55
N VAL A 81 10.46 9.69 -3.59
CA VAL A 81 10.32 8.27 -3.95
C VAL A 81 11.70 7.71 -4.32
N GLU A 82 11.89 6.40 -4.21
CA GLU A 82 13.05 5.73 -4.78
C GLU A 82 12.89 5.70 -6.31
N ALA A 83 13.97 5.91 -7.06
CA ALA A 83 13.93 6.13 -8.52
C ALA A 83 13.38 4.93 -9.31
N GLU A 84 13.57 3.71 -8.80
CA GLU A 84 13.08 2.49 -9.44
C GLU A 84 11.76 1.99 -8.83
N SER A 85 11.15 2.75 -7.90
CA SER A 85 9.93 2.34 -7.21
C SER A 85 8.74 2.18 -8.16
N HIS A 86 7.75 1.41 -7.71
CA HIS A 86 6.50 1.17 -8.47
C HIS A 86 5.77 2.49 -8.73
N ILE A 87 5.66 3.35 -7.73
CA ILE A 87 4.99 4.65 -7.83
C ILE A 87 5.62 5.50 -8.95
N MET A 88 6.95 5.46 -9.07
CA MET A 88 7.66 6.24 -10.08
C MET A 88 7.48 5.66 -11.50
N ASN A 89 7.54 4.34 -11.64
CA ASN A 89 7.74 3.71 -12.96
C ASN A 89 6.51 2.99 -13.54
N TYR A 90 5.55 2.55 -12.70
CA TYR A 90 4.49 1.65 -13.15
C TYR A 90 3.07 2.18 -12.93
N GLU A 91 2.94 3.45 -12.52
CA GLU A 91 1.61 4.04 -12.24
C GLU A 91 1.25 5.15 -13.23
N THR A 92 1.86 5.14 -14.42
CA THR A 92 1.47 5.95 -15.57
C THR A 92 1.42 7.45 -15.24
N ALA A 93 2.41 7.96 -14.47
CA ALA A 93 2.47 9.34 -13.99
C ALA A 93 1.22 9.78 -13.18
N ALA A 94 0.52 8.81 -12.60
CA ALA A 94 -0.70 9.09 -11.84
C ALA A 94 -0.49 10.08 -10.68
N PRO A 95 0.64 10.08 -9.94
CA PRO A 95 0.82 11.10 -8.89
C PRO A 95 0.71 12.53 -9.42
N SER A 96 1.34 12.80 -10.56
CA SER A 96 1.26 14.14 -11.19
C SER A 96 -0.12 14.42 -11.73
N MET A 97 -0.73 13.44 -12.41
CA MET A 97 -2.04 13.60 -13.05
C MET A 97 -3.18 13.76 -12.01
N LEU A 98 -3.19 12.94 -10.97
CA LEU A 98 -4.32 12.88 -10.03
C LEU A 98 -4.14 13.79 -8.83
N SER A 99 -2.91 13.90 -8.32
CA SER A 99 -2.62 14.69 -7.11
C SER A 99 -1.99 16.04 -7.41
N GLY A 100 -1.45 16.24 -8.62
CA GLY A 100 -0.77 17.48 -9.00
C GLY A 100 0.56 17.66 -8.26
N VAL A 101 1.19 16.57 -7.85
CA VAL A 101 2.45 16.62 -7.11
C VAL A 101 3.64 16.43 -8.04
N GLN A 102 4.78 16.93 -7.60
CA GLN A 102 6.08 16.66 -8.22
C GLN A 102 6.71 15.47 -7.49
N LEU A 103 7.09 14.43 -8.24
CA LEU A 103 7.91 13.36 -7.66
C LEU A 103 9.38 13.80 -7.65
N TYR A 104 10.06 13.53 -6.55
CA TYR A 104 11.51 13.72 -6.43
C TYR A 104 12.16 12.34 -6.28
N PRO A 105 12.68 11.77 -7.38
CA PRO A 105 13.28 10.43 -7.33
C PRO A 105 14.71 10.48 -6.78
N ILE A 106 15.00 9.59 -5.84
CA ILE A 106 16.34 9.40 -5.28
C ILE A 106 16.86 8.04 -5.75
N GLN A 107 18.04 8.02 -6.33
CA GLN A 107 18.67 6.77 -6.75
C GLN A 107 19.13 5.98 -5.53
N GLY A 108 18.41 4.91 -5.22
CA GLY A 108 18.73 4.01 -4.12
C GLY A 108 19.75 2.96 -4.52
N LYS A 109 20.27 2.26 -3.52
CA LYS A 109 21.10 1.07 -3.77
C LYS A 109 20.22 -0.17 -3.54
N HIS A 110 19.97 -0.91 -4.61
CA HIS A 110 19.03 -2.05 -4.57
C HIS A 110 17.67 -1.66 -4.00
N GLY A 111 17.14 -0.50 -4.40
CA GLY A 111 15.83 -0.04 -3.98
C GLY A 111 15.78 0.60 -2.59
N VAL A 112 16.91 0.69 -1.90
CA VAL A 112 16.96 1.31 -0.56
C VAL A 112 17.56 2.72 -0.67
N ILE A 113 16.79 3.73 -0.28
CA ILE A 113 17.28 5.10 -0.11
C ILE A 113 17.63 5.32 1.37
N THR A 114 18.67 6.11 1.61
CA THR A 114 19.15 6.35 2.97
C THR A 114 18.66 7.69 3.51
N LEU A 115 18.63 7.82 4.82
CA LEU A 115 18.34 9.10 5.48
C LEU A 115 19.23 10.23 4.95
N GLU A 116 20.52 9.95 4.74
CA GLU A 116 21.46 10.98 4.26
C GLU A 116 21.11 11.45 2.85
N GLN A 117 20.59 10.56 1.99
CA GLN A 117 20.10 10.96 0.68
C GLN A 117 18.82 11.79 0.79
N ILE A 118 17.90 11.39 1.68
CA ILE A 118 16.65 12.11 1.91
C ILE A 118 16.95 13.53 2.44
N LYS A 119 17.86 13.67 3.42
CA LYS A 119 18.25 14.98 3.95
C LYS A 119 18.71 15.95 2.85
N LYS A 120 19.47 15.43 1.89
CA LYS A 120 19.97 16.24 0.74
C LYS A 120 18.85 16.63 -0.22
N ALA A 121 17.77 15.85 -0.26
CA ALA A 121 16.62 16.10 -1.15
C ALA A 121 15.62 17.10 -0.57
N ILE A 122 15.61 17.31 0.75
CA ILE A 122 14.66 18.22 1.40
C ILE A 122 14.91 19.65 0.94
N ARG A 123 13.84 20.31 0.49
CA ARG A 123 13.90 21.68 0.00
C ARG A 123 13.98 22.68 1.15
N PRO A 124 14.74 23.79 0.98
CA PRO A 124 14.67 24.91 1.92
C PRO A 124 13.25 25.47 2.01
N LYS A 125 12.88 25.98 3.18
CA LYS A 125 11.57 26.61 3.38
C LYS A 125 11.58 28.03 2.78
N ALA A 126 11.34 28.11 1.45
CA ALA A 126 11.30 29.35 0.70
C ALA A 126 10.05 29.34 -0.19
N TYR A 127 9.43 30.53 -0.38
CA TYR A 127 8.14 30.60 -1.08
C TYR A 127 8.20 30.10 -2.53
N TYR A 128 9.38 30.11 -3.13
CA TYR A 128 9.58 29.70 -4.53
C TYR A 128 10.02 28.23 -4.66
N MET A 129 10.06 27.47 -3.56
CA MET A 129 10.41 26.05 -3.56
C MET A 129 9.16 25.20 -3.33
N PRO A 130 9.03 24.04 -3.97
CA PRO A 130 7.95 23.12 -3.62
C PRO A 130 8.14 22.61 -2.18
N ARG A 131 7.04 22.34 -1.52
CA ARG A 131 7.05 21.81 -0.14
C ARG A 131 7.19 20.29 -0.19
N THR A 132 8.28 19.75 0.35
CA THR A 132 8.41 18.30 0.51
C THR A 132 7.40 17.87 1.59
N ARG A 133 6.40 17.06 1.20
CA ARG A 133 5.28 16.72 2.08
C ARG A 133 5.21 15.24 2.45
N LEU A 134 5.73 14.36 1.58
CA LEU A 134 5.55 12.92 1.73
C LEU A 134 6.82 12.18 1.30
N ILE A 135 7.16 11.14 2.05
CA ILE A 135 8.19 10.17 1.67
C ILE A 135 7.47 8.83 1.46
N CYS A 136 7.62 8.24 0.28
CA CYS A 136 7.08 6.92 -0.02
C CYS A 136 8.22 5.91 -0.07
N LEU A 137 8.12 4.83 0.70
CA LEU A 137 9.06 3.71 0.67
C LEU A 137 8.32 2.47 0.14
N GLU A 138 9.05 1.55 -0.49
CA GLU A 138 8.47 0.32 -1.04
C GLU A 138 9.12 -0.90 -0.39
N ASN A 139 8.30 -1.85 0.11
CA ASN A 139 8.79 -3.07 0.76
C ASN A 139 7.85 -4.27 0.49
N THR A 140 8.34 -5.39 -0.10
CA THR A 140 9.70 -5.53 -0.70
C THR A 140 9.77 -4.77 -2.01
N HIS A 141 10.95 -4.29 -2.37
CA HIS A 141 11.14 -3.47 -3.57
C HIS A 141 11.10 -4.34 -4.83
N ASN A 142 10.12 -4.11 -5.70
CA ASN A 142 9.84 -4.97 -6.86
C ASN A 142 11.01 -5.01 -7.86
N ARG A 143 11.41 -3.86 -8.42
CA ARG A 143 12.46 -3.80 -9.44
C ARG A 143 13.83 -4.23 -8.93
N ALA A 144 14.08 -4.09 -7.64
CA ALA A 144 15.34 -4.51 -7.03
C ALA A 144 15.38 -6.01 -6.70
N GLY A 145 14.38 -6.78 -7.19
CA GLY A 145 14.37 -8.24 -7.01
C GLY A 145 13.81 -8.70 -5.66
N GLY A 146 12.99 -7.89 -5.03
CA GLY A 146 12.38 -8.25 -3.75
C GLY A 146 13.22 -7.85 -2.55
N THR A 147 14.11 -6.89 -2.70
CA THR A 147 14.94 -6.37 -1.60
C THR A 147 14.04 -5.89 -0.45
N ILE A 148 14.42 -6.27 0.76
CA ILE A 148 13.73 -5.86 1.98
C ILE A 148 14.37 -4.55 2.48
N PHE A 149 13.53 -3.55 2.74
CA PHE A 149 14.00 -2.27 3.27
C PHE A 149 14.40 -2.47 4.75
N PRO A 150 15.65 -2.12 5.14
CA PRO A 150 16.10 -2.35 6.52
C PRO A 150 15.27 -1.58 7.54
N LEU A 151 14.75 -2.26 8.56
CA LEU A 151 13.89 -1.65 9.57
C LEU A 151 14.59 -0.50 10.30
N GLU A 152 15.87 -0.64 10.60
CA GLU A 152 16.63 0.41 11.29
C GLU A 152 16.73 1.69 10.46
N GLU A 153 16.81 1.57 9.13
CA GLU A 153 16.83 2.75 8.28
C GLU A 153 15.43 3.37 8.19
N ILE A 154 14.36 2.55 8.19
CA ILE A 154 12.97 3.05 8.28
C ILE A 154 12.80 3.89 9.55
N LYS A 155 13.30 3.40 10.70
CA LYS A 155 13.24 4.12 11.99
C LYS A 155 13.92 5.49 11.91
N ARG A 156 15.14 5.51 11.38
CA ARG A 156 15.91 6.77 11.23
C ARG A 156 15.18 7.77 10.34
N ILE A 157 14.63 7.29 9.23
CA ILE A 157 13.84 8.12 8.30
C ILE A 157 12.58 8.64 9.01
N ARG A 158 11.90 7.79 9.79
CA ARG A 158 10.68 8.18 10.52
C ARG A 158 10.97 9.28 11.54
N GLU A 159 12.02 9.15 12.33
CA GLU A 159 12.42 10.19 13.31
C GLU A 159 12.61 11.54 12.61
N PHE A 160 13.38 11.53 11.53
CA PHE A 160 13.64 12.74 10.74
C PHE A 160 12.34 13.31 10.15
N ALA A 161 11.47 12.45 9.60
CA ALA A 161 10.20 12.87 9.01
C ALA A 161 9.30 13.57 10.05
N LEU A 162 9.22 13.00 11.26
CA LEU A 162 8.46 13.61 12.36
C LEU A 162 9.00 15.00 12.73
N GLU A 163 10.31 15.14 12.87
CA GLU A 163 10.95 16.42 13.21
C GLU A 163 10.68 17.51 12.17
N ASN A 164 10.46 17.10 10.91
CA ASN A 164 10.27 18.03 9.80
C ASN A 164 8.81 18.16 9.33
N GLY A 165 7.88 17.49 10.00
CA GLY A 165 6.45 17.53 9.65
C GLY A 165 6.13 16.90 8.31
N ILE A 166 6.92 15.88 7.91
CA ILE A 166 6.78 15.17 6.64
C ILE A 166 6.05 13.84 6.93
N LYS A 167 5.09 13.49 6.09
CA LYS A 167 4.37 12.23 6.21
C LYS A 167 5.15 11.07 5.57
N MET A 168 4.86 9.85 6.01
CA MET A 168 5.46 8.65 5.41
C MET A 168 4.37 7.67 4.96
N HIS A 169 4.48 7.19 3.73
CA HIS A 169 3.62 6.17 3.15
C HIS A 169 4.45 4.92 2.80
N LEU A 170 3.91 3.74 3.14
CA LEU A 170 4.52 2.47 2.76
C LEU A 170 3.73 1.84 1.62
N ASP A 171 4.37 1.73 0.45
CA ASP A 171 3.92 0.77 -0.56
C ASP A 171 4.35 -0.62 -0.08
N GLY A 172 3.46 -1.26 0.65
CA GLY A 172 3.65 -2.61 1.20
C GLY A 172 3.01 -3.67 0.32
N ALA A 173 3.02 -3.48 -1.00
CA ALA A 173 2.41 -4.44 -1.94
C ALA A 173 2.88 -5.86 -1.72
N ARG A 174 4.11 -6.04 -1.19
CA ARG A 174 4.68 -7.34 -0.83
C ARG A 174 5.22 -7.35 0.60
N LEU A 175 4.62 -6.59 1.49
CA LEU A 175 5.01 -6.52 2.90
C LEU A 175 4.98 -7.91 3.56
N TRP A 176 3.98 -8.73 3.21
CA TRP A 176 3.86 -10.10 3.72
C TRP A 176 5.14 -10.92 3.49
N ASN A 177 5.74 -10.77 2.28
CA ASN A 177 6.99 -11.46 1.94
C ASN A 177 8.16 -10.98 2.81
N ALA A 178 8.24 -9.66 3.09
CA ALA A 178 9.25 -9.11 3.98
C ALA A 178 9.09 -9.68 5.40
N CYS A 179 7.86 -9.75 5.89
CA CYS A 179 7.57 -10.27 7.24
C CYS A 179 7.99 -11.72 7.38
N VAL A 180 7.64 -12.57 6.41
CA VAL A 180 8.02 -13.99 6.42
C VAL A 180 9.54 -14.14 6.39
N ALA A 181 10.22 -13.36 5.56
CA ALA A 181 11.67 -13.48 5.40
C ALA A 181 12.47 -12.98 6.61
N THR A 182 11.93 -12.00 7.35
CA THR A 182 12.66 -11.37 8.47
C THR A 182 12.18 -11.82 9.85
N GLY A 183 10.96 -12.37 9.94
CA GLY A 183 10.31 -12.63 11.23
C GLY A 183 9.76 -11.36 11.89
N ILE A 184 9.86 -10.20 11.23
CA ILE A 184 9.33 -8.94 11.76
C ILE A 184 7.85 -8.85 11.42
N SER A 185 7.01 -8.53 12.40
CA SER A 185 5.56 -8.50 12.20
C SER A 185 5.12 -7.36 11.28
N PRO A 186 3.98 -7.50 10.60
CA PRO A 186 3.43 -6.40 9.79
C PRO A 186 3.19 -5.13 10.64
N LYS A 187 2.73 -5.29 11.85
CA LYS A 187 2.51 -4.19 12.81
C LYS A 187 3.81 -3.44 13.10
N GLU A 188 4.91 -4.19 13.27
CA GLU A 188 6.21 -3.58 13.58
C GLU A 188 6.75 -2.76 12.41
N TYR A 189 6.54 -3.19 11.17
CA TYR A 189 6.85 -2.34 10.01
C TYR A 189 5.91 -1.13 9.94
N ALA A 190 4.61 -1.39 10.05
CA ALA A 190 3.57 -0.39 9.81
C ALA A 190 3.63 0.80 10.77
N GLN A 191 4.08 0.59 12.02
CA GLN A 191 4.05 1.65 13.04
C GLN A 191 4.85 2.90 12.66
N TYR A 192 5.82 2.77 11.76
CA TYR A 192 6.69 3.90 11.34
C TYR A 192 6.09 4.73 10.20
N PHE A 193 4.91 4.37 9.71
CA PHE A 193 4.27 5.05 8.57
C PHE A 193 2.93 5.65 8.98
N ASP A 194 2.60 6.79 8.38
CA ASP A 194 1.27 7.40 8.56
C ASP A 194 0.21 6.59 7.80
N SER A 195 0.59 6.00 6.67
CA SER A 195 -0.29 5.13 5.90
C SER A 195 0.47 3.95 5.29
N VAL A 196 -0.22 2.84 5.13
CA VAL A 196 0.33 1.59 4.58
C VAL A 196 -0.65 1.05 3.55
N LEU A 197 -0.15 0.68 2.37
CA LEU A 197 -0.89 -0.11 1.39
C LEU A 197 -0.38 -1.56 1.48
N VAL A 198 -1.28 -2.54 1.45
CA VAL A 198 -0.93 -3.94 1.27
C VAL A 198 -1.77 -4.55 0.16
N CYS A 199 -1.16 -5.43 -0.66
CA CYS A 199 -1.88 -6.12 -1.74
C CYS A 199 -2.31 -7.50 -1.32
N LEU A 200 -3.50 -7.90 -1.81
CA LEU A 200 -4.06 -9.24 -1.63
C LEU A 200 -3.87 -10.07 -2.90
N SER A 201 -3.80 -9.42 -4.06
CA SER A 201 -3.84 -10.02 -5.40
C SER A 201 -2.46 -10.36 -5.96
N LYS A 202 -1.55 -10.82 -5.11
CA LYS A 202 -0.20 -11.26 -5.47
C LYS A 202 0.08 -12.61 -4.80
N GLY A 203 1.09 -12.69 -3.96
CA GLY A 203 1.45 -13.92 -3.25
C GLY A 203 0.30 -14.55 -2.46
N LEU A 204 -0.63 -13.74 -1.95
CA LEU A 204 -1.80 -14.25 -1.21
C LEU A 204 -2.85 -14.88 -2.13
N GLY A 205 -2.78 -14.69 -3.44
CA GLY A 205 -3.62 -15.41 -4.40
C GLY A 205 -5.03 -14.85 -4.59
N ALA A 206 -5.40 -13.74 -3.98
CA ALA A 206 -6.70 -13.13 -4.23
C ALA A 206 -6.83 -12.67 -5.70
N PRO A 207 -8.04 -12.73 -6.29
CA PRO A 207 -8.19 -12.34 -7.70
C PRO A 207 -8.02 -10.85 -7.95
N VAL A 208 -8.22 -10.01 -6.93
CA VAL A 208 -8.22 -8.56 -7.05
C VAL A 208 -8.08 -7.95 -5.65
N GLY A 209 -7.60 -6.71 -5.60
CA GLY A 209 -7.74 -5.90 -4.41
C GLY A 209 -6.48 -5.68 -3.59
N SER A 210 -6.55 -4.60 -2.86
CA SER A 210 -5.53 -4.15 -1.91
C SER A 210 -6.27 -3.46 -0.76
N VAL A 211 -5.55 -3.18 0.32
CA VAL A 211 -6.12 -2.47 1.46
C VAL A 211 -5.18 -1.35 1.87
N VAL A 212 -5.72 -0.16 2.08
CA VAL A 212 -5.00 0.99 2.62
C VAL A 212 -5.35 1.13 4.09
N ALA A 213 -4.36 1.31 4.96
CA ALA A 213 -4.56 1.45 6.40
C ALA A 213 -3.86 2.71 6.94
N GLY A 214 -4.48 3.33 7.95
CA GLY A 214 -3.97 4.54 8.58
C GLY A 214 -4.85 4.97 9.74
N ASP A 215 -4.75 6.26 10.13
CA ASP A 215 -5.70 6.81 11.10
C ASP A 215 -7.09 7.01 10.46
N ARG A 216 -8.09 7.19 11.29
CA ARG A 216 -9.49 7.27 10.84
C ARG A 216 -9.73 8.47 9.91
N GLU A 217 -9.18 9.63 10.25
CA GLU A 217 -9.33 10.85 9.43
C GLU A 217 -8.71 10.67 8.04
N PHE A 218 -7.53 10.07 7.98
CA PHE A 218 -6.86 9.76 6.71
C PHE A 218 -7.72 8.79 5.88
N ILE A 219 -8.25 7.73 6.50
CA ILE A 219 -9.05 6.72 5.76
C ILE A 219 -10.33 7.34 5.21
N GLU A 220 -10.96 8.29 5.91
CA GLU A 220 -12.13 9.00 5.36
C GLU A 220 -11.77 9.80 4.09
N LYS A 221 -10.58 10.41 4.06
CA LYS A 221 -10.08 11.08 2.84
C LYS A 221 -9.85 10.06 1.71
N VAL A 222 -9.22 8.94 2.03
CA VAL A 222 -8.98 7.84 1.07
C VAL A 222 -10.32 7.33 0.50
N ARG A 223 -11.33 7.14 1.35
CA ARG A 223 -12.67 6.69 0.95
C ARG A 223 -13.29 7.66 -0.07
N ARG A 224 -13.17 8.96 0.19
CA ARG A 224 -13.64 10.00 -0.74
C ARG A 224 -12.89 9.92 -2.08
N TYR A 225 -11.54 9.80 -2.03
CA TYR A 225 -10.76 9.71 -3.27
C TYR A 225 -10.99 8.40 -4.00
N ARG A 226 -11.18 7.29 -3.29
CA ARG A 226 -11.58 6.01 -3.91
C ARG A 226 -12.85 6.21 -4.76
N LYS A 227 -13.82 6.94 -4.22
CA LYS A 227 -15.08 7.21 -4.95
C LYS A 227 -14.83 8.08 -6.18
N ILE A 228 -14.04 9.16 -6.04
CA ILE A 228 -13.70 10.07 -7.14
C ILE A 228 -12.99 9.32 -8.28
N PHE A 229 -12.08 8.40 -7.93
CA PHE A 229 -11.29 7.63 -8.91
C PHE A 229 -12.06 6.42 -9.47
N GLY A 230 -13.34 6.26 -9.13
CA GLY A 230 -14.18 5.19 -9.68
C GLY A 230 -14.01 3.83 -9.01
N GLY A 231 -13.33 3.76 -7.85
CA GLY A 231 -13.07 2.51 -7.15
C GLY A 231 -14.10 2.12 -6.10
N GLY A 232 -15.16 2.91 -5.94
CA GLY A 232 -16.27 2.55 -5.05
C GLY A 232 -17.18 1.53 -5.72
N MET A 233 -17.29 0.35 -5.12
CA MET A 233 -18.12 -0.75 -5.63
C MET A 233 -19.31 -0.98 -4.71
N ARG A 234 -20.24 -1.84 -5.09
CA ARG A 234 -21.44 -2.15 -4.31
C ARG A 234 -21.19 -3.43 -3.49
N GLN A 235 -21.64 -4.57 -3.95
CA GLN A 235 -21.53 -5.85 -3.24
C GLN A 235 -20.12 -6.44 -3.39
N VAL A 236 -19.15 -5.71 -2.88
CA VAL A 236 -17.72 -6.00 -3.10
C VAL A 236 -17.22 -7.16 -2.23
N GLY A 237 -17.99 -7.55 -1.22
CA GLY A 237 -17.68 -8.71 -0.36
C GLY A 237 -17.36 -9.98 -1.14
N ILE A 238 -17.97 -10.16 -2.31
CA ILE A 238 -17.63 -11.28 -3.20
C ILE A 238 -16.11 -11.30 -3.50
N LEU A 239 -15.52 -10.14 -3.72
CA LEU A 239 -14.08 -10.02 -4.02
C LEU A 239 -13.24 -10.00 -2.75
N ALA A 240 -13.78 -9.52 -1.67
CA ALA A 240 -13.09 -9.43 -0.38
C ALA A 240 -12.97 -10.76 0.36
N UNK A 241 -13.71 -11.52 0.21
CA UNK A 241 -13.77 -12.78 0.90
C UNK A 241 -12.54 -13.63 0.74
N UNK A 242 -11.81 -13.44 -0.20
CA UNK A 242 -10.61 -14.10 -0.49
C UNK A 242 -9.54 -13.87 0.54
N UNK A 243 -9.59 -12.97 1.09
CA UNK A 243 -8.64 -12.64 2.08
C UNK A 243 -8.95 -13.16 3.45
N UNK A 244 -9.97 -13.27 3.60
CA UNK A 244 -10.41 -13.83 4.80
C UNK A 244 -10.14 -15.28 4.91
N SER A 245 -10.16 -15.94 3.84
CA SER A 245 -9.82 -17.39 3.79
C SER A 245 -8.31 -17.67 3.80
N SER A 246 -7.52 -16.85 3.17
CA SER A 246 -6.06 -17.04 3.11
C SER A 246 -5.39 -16.87 4.49
N TRP A 247 -5.96 -16.04 5.36
CA TRP A 247 -5.40 -15.82 6.71
C TRP A 247 -5.66 -17.00 7.65
N ASN A 248 -6.85 -17.62 7.52
CA ASN A 248 -7.16 -18.88 8.24
C ASN A 248 -6.21 -20.01 7.83
N LEU A 249 -5.65 -19.96 6.62
CA LEU A 249 -4.67 -20.95 6.14
C LEU A 249 -3.25 -20.64 6.68
N CYS A 250 -2.92 -19.37 6.89
CA CYS A 250 -1.60 -18.98 7.44
C CYS A 250 -1.48 -19.29 8.93
N ASP A 251 -2.60 -19.28 9.67
CA ASP A 251 -2.61 -19.64 11.12
C ASP A 251 -2.43 -21.14 11.38
N GLN A 252 -2.48 -21.98 10.32
CA GLN A 252 -2.37 -23.44 10.43
C GLN A 252 -0.99 -23.98 9.98
N THR A 253 -0.07 -23.10 9.58
CA THR A 253 1.30 -23.48 9.18
C THR A 253 2.35 -22.81 10.05
#